data_7b3111c5598098975c8263abade73665
#
_entry.id   7b3111c5598098975c8263abade73665
#
_cell.length_a   1.000
_cell.length_b   1.000
_cell.length_c   1.000
_cell.angle_alpha   90.00
_cell.angle_beta   90.00
_cell.angle_gamma   90.00
#
_symmetry.space_group_name_H-M   'P 1'
#
loop_
_entity.id
_entity.type
_entity.pdbx_description
1 polymer ?
#
loop_
_entity_poly.entity_id
_entity_poly.type
_entity_poly.pdbx_seq_one_letter_code
_entity_poly.pdbx_strand_id
1 'polypeptide(L)'
;MTRIIVGIMGPGDGASAHDCDRAAQLAGLVAAEGWILLTGGRSAGVMEAASAAATRAGGLTIGILPGTDWTQASSAVAVAILTGVGEARENINVLSSRVIFVCGISAGTAAEVALACKAGRPVIFVSAARETIDFFRSLHARFETATSPHEAMTIARQLLAPAP
;
A
#
# COMPACT_ATOMS: atom_id res chain seq x y z
N MET A 1 -15.03 -17.76 1.55
CA MET A 1 -13.59 -17.40 1.42
C MET A 1 -13.39 -15.97 1.90
N THR A 2 -12.37 -15.72 2.72
CA THR A 2 -12.02 -14.35 3.14
C THR A 2 -11.45 -13.60 1.94
N ARG A 3 -11.93 -12.38 1.67
CA ARG A 3 -11.40 -11.55 0.59
C ARG A 3 -9.94 -11.18 0.85
N ILE A 4 -9.15 -11.09 -0.20
CA ILE A 4 -7.74 -10.68 -0.12
C ILE A 4 -7.68 -9.17 0.13
N ILE A 5 -6.96 -8.77 1.18
CA ILE A 5 -6.62 -7.37 1.46
C ILE A 5 -5.18 -7.13 1.04
N VAL A 6 -4.94 -6.11 0.24
CA VAL A 6 -3.61 -5.68 -0.18
C VAL A 6 -3.37 -4.23 0.20
N GLY A 7 -2.16 -3.92 0.65
CA GLY A 7 -1.76 -2.57 1.01
C GLY A 7 -1.10 -1.84 -0.16
N ILE A 8 -1.43 -0.56 -0.36
CA ILE A 8 -0.63 0.36 -1.18
C ILE A 8 -0.10 1.44 -0.25
N MET A 9 1.22 1.47 -0.08
CA MET A 9 1.94 2.37 0.79
C MET A 9 2.80 3.32 -0.03
N GLY A 10 2.94 4.55 0.45
CA GLY A 10 3.72 5.59 -0.20
C GLY A 10 3.57 6.93 0.52
N PRO A 11 4.31 7.96 0.07
CA PRO A 11 4.25 9.27 0.68
C PRO A 11 2.84 9.87 0.67
N GLY A 12 2.49 10.56 1.77
CA GLY A 12 1.34 11.45 1.81
C GLY A 12 1.72 12.81 1.26
N ASP A 13 1.98 13.76 2.18
CA ASP A 13 2.47 15.07 1.79
C ASP A 13 3.85 14.94 1.14
N GLY A 14 4.04 15.59 0.00
CA GLY A 14 5.28 15.49 -0.77
C GLY A 14 5.39 14.29 -1.72
N ALA A 15 4.32 13.52 -1.91
CA ALA A 15 4.27 12.50 -2.97
C ALA A 15 4.49 13.12 -4.35
N SER A 16 5.31 12.48 -5.18
CA SER A 16 5.47 12.92 -6.57
C SER A 16 4.23 12.56 -7.40
N ALA A 17 4.00 13.28 -8.50
CA ALA A 17 2.95 12.93 -9.46
C ALA A 17 3.15 11.50 -9.99
N HIS A 18 4.39 11.09 -10.20
CA HIS A 18 4.74 9.74 -10.66
C HIS A 18 4.32 8.67 -9.64
N ASP A 19 4.56 8.88 -8.33
CA ASP A 19 4.15 7.95 -7.28
C ASP A 19 2.62 7.82 -7.21
N CYS A 20 1.92 8.96 -7.29
CA CYS A 20 0.46 9.00 -7.30
C CYS A 20 -0.13 8.29 -8.53
N ASP A 21 0.45 8.50 -9.72
CA ASP A 21 0.00 7.84 -10.96
C ASP A 21 0.18 6.33 -10.89
N ARG A 22 1.33 5.86 -10.39
CA ARG A 22 1.59 4.43 -10.19
C ARG A 22 0.61 3.80 -9.21
N ALA A 23 0.39 4.47 -8.08
CA ALA A 23 -0.55 4.03 -7.07
C ALA A 23 -1.99 3.96 -7.61
N ALA A 24 -2.42 4.97 -8.38
CA ALA A 24 -3.73 5.00 -8.99
C ALA A 24 -3.93 3.86 -10.01
N GLN A 25 -2.97 3.64 -10.91
CA GLN A 25 -3.02 2.53 -11.87
C GLN A 25 -3.09 1.18 -11.15
N LEU A 26 -2.23 0.97 -10.16
CA LEU A 26 -2.19 -0.26 -9.38
C LEU A 26 -3.50 -0.50 -8.62
N ALA A 27 -4.06 0.54 -8.01
CA ALA A 27 -5.31 0.45 -7.28
C ALA A 27 -6.51 0.07 -8.16
N GLY A 28 -6.54 0.56 -9.41
CA GLY A 28 -7.51 0.12 -10.41
C GLY A 28 -7.39 -1.36 -10.74
N LEU A 29 -6.16 -1.87 -10.87
CA LEU A 29 -5.90 -3.30 -11.11
C LEU A 29 -6.28 -4.16 -9.88
N VAL A 30 -6.00 -3.69 -8.66
CA VAL A 30 -6.42 -4.33 -7.41
C VAL A 30 -7.95 -4.47 -7.35
N ALA A 31 -8.67 -3.41 -7.71
CA ALA A 31 -10.13 -3.43 -7.78
C ALA A 31 -10.65 -4.45 -8.83
N ALA A 32 -10.02 -4.50 -10.00
CA ALA A 32 -10.38 -5.44 -11.07
C ALA A 32 -10.18 -6.91 -10.65
N GLU A 33 -9.24 -7.22 -9.77
CA GLU A 33 -9.06 -8.56 -9.18
C GLU A 33 -10.13 -8.90 -8.12
N GLY A 34 -10.97 -7.94 -7.74
CA GLY A 34 -11.90 -8.11 -6.62
C GLY A 34 -11.22 -8.12 -5.24
N TRP A 35 -9.96 -7.71 -5.16
CA TRP A 35 -9.25 -7.55 -3.91
C TRP A 35 -9.64 -6.26 -3.21
N ILE A 36 -9.45 -6.21 -1.90
CA ILE A 36 -9.71 -5.03 -1.08
C ILE A 36 -8.43 -4.21 -0.99
N LEU A 37 -8.52 -2.91 -1.32
CA LEU A 37 -7.43 -1.98 -1.11
C LEU A 37 -7.40 -1.51 0.34
N LEU A 38 -6.22 -1.54 0.95
CA LEU A 38 -5.93 -0.91 2.23
C LEU A 38 -4.87 0.17 2.05
N THR A 39 -5.11 1.34 2.64
CA THR A 39 -4.17 2.47 2.71
C THR A 39 -4.16 3.07 4.12
N GLY A 40 -3.29 4.05 4.34
CA GLY A 40 -3.33 4.87 5.55
C GLY A 40 -4.53 5.81 5.66
N GLY A 41 -5.43 5.82 4.68
CA GLY A 41 -6.74 6.47 4.73
C GLY A 41 -6.77 7.98 4.62
N ARG A 42 -5.62 8.69 4.63
CA ARG A 42 -5.58 10.15 4.57
C ARG A 42 -5.87 10.68 3.16
N SER A 43 -6.49 11.87 3.08
CA SER A 43 -6.69 12.61 1.83
C SER A 43 -5.38 13.31 1.38
N ALA A 44 -4.33 12.51 1.15
CA ALA A 44 -3.01 13.02 0.79
C ALA A 44 -2.23 12.00 -0.07
N GLY A 45 -1.56 12.50 -1.10
CA GLY A 45 -0.57 11.80 -1.92
C GLY A 45 -1.01 10.43 -2.42
N VAL A 46 -0.18 9.44 -2.20
CA VAL A 46 -0.40 8.05 -2.64
C VAL A 46 -1.68 7.46 -2.06
N MET A 47 -2.01 7.76 -0.81
CA MET A 47 -3.22 7.25 -0.14
C MET A 47 -4.50 7.73 -0.84
N GLU A 48 -4.58 9.03 -1.13
CA GLU A 48 -5.70 9.62 -1.86
C GLU A 48 -5.79 9.09 -3.29
N ALA A 49 -4.68 9.10 -4.03
CA ALA A 49 -4.63 8.66 -5.41
C ALA A 49 -5.07 7.20 -5.56
N ALA A 50 -4.59 6.31 -4.70
CA ALA A 50 -4.96 4.90 -4.70
C ALA A 50 -6.44 4.70 -4.32
N SER A 51 -6.90 5.32 -3.22
CA SER A 51 -8.28 5.16 -2.76
C SER A 51 -9.28 5.67 -3.79
N ALA A 52 -9.04 6.85 -4.38
CA ALA A 52 -9.89 7.41 -5.42
C ALA A 52 -9.96 6.54 -6.68
N ALA A 53 -8.83 5.98 -7.11
CA ALA A 53 -8.78 5.11 -8.29
C ALA A 53 -9.50 3.78 -8.06
N ALA A 54 -9.28 3.13 -6.91
CA ALA A 54 -9.97 1.88 -6.56
C ALA A 54 -11.48 2.08 -6.48
N THR A 55 -11.93 3.15 -5.84
CA THR A 55 -13.37 3.47 -5.70
C THR A 55 -14.00 3.75 -7.06
N ARG A 56 -13.34 4.52 -7.94
CA ARG A 56 -13.83 4.72 -9.33
C ARG A 56 -13.94 3.41 -10.13
N ALA A 57 -13.09 2.44 -9.84
CA ALA A 57 -13.12 1.11 -10.44
C ALA A 57 -14.11 0.14 -9.75
N GLY A 58 -14.91 0.61 -8.80
CA GLY A 58 -15.89 -0.21 -8.06
C GLY A 58 -15.28 -1.11 -6.98
N GLY A 59 -14.02 -0.89 -6.60
CA GLY A 59 -13.32 -1.64 -5.55
C GLY A 59 -13.69 -1.18 -4.14
N LEU A 60 -13.54 -2.08 -3.16
CA LEU A 60 -13.69 -1.76 -1.74
C LEU A 60 -12.36 -1.22 -1.19
N THR A 61 -12.44 -0.09 -0.47
CA THR A 61 -11.30 0.60 0.11
C THR A 61 -11.40 0.67 1.64
N ILE A 62 -10.31 0.37 2.33
CA ILE A 62 -10.15 0.49 3.78
C ILE A 62 -9.04 1.51 4.05
N GLY A 63 -9.32 2.46 4.93
CA GLY A 63 -8.34 3.43 5.42
C GLY A 63 -8.10 3.28 6.92
N ILE A 64 -6.85 3.07 7.32
CA ILE A 64 -6.47 3.00 8.74
C ILE A 64 -5.89 4.35 9.15
N LEU A 65 -6.68 5.14 9.88
CA LEU A 65 -6.36 6.52 10.26
C LEU A 65 -5.64 6.59 11.61
N PRO A 66 -4.68 7.52 11.77
CA PRO A 66 -3.90 7.64 13.01
C PRO A 66 -4.67 8.27 14.15
N GLY A 67 -5.63 9.15 13.82
CA GLY A 67 -6.38 9.97 14.78
C GLY A 67 -7.65 9.31 15.32
N THR A 68 -8.40 10.13 16.03
CA THR A 68 -9.69 9.76 16.65
C THR A 68 -10.88 10.39 15.94
N ASP A 69 -10.66 11.11 14.84
CA ASP A 69 -11.69 11.80 14.08
C ASP A 69 -11.50 11.59 12.56
N TRP A 70 -12.45 12.07 11.79
CA TRP A 70 -12.57 11.88 10.35
C TRP A 70 -11.93 13.00 9.50
N THR A 71 -11.36 14.01 10.13
CA THR A 71 -10.95 15.27 9.44
C THR A 71 -9.89 15.04 8.37
N GLN A 72 -9.05 14.02 8.52
CA GLN A 72 -8.01 13.68 7.56
C GLN A 72 -8.40 12.56 6.61
N ALA A 73 -9.58 11.98 6.76
CA ALA A 73 -10.01 10.85 5.94
C ALA A 73 -10.25 11.27 4.48
N SER A 74 -9.75 10.46 3.55
CA SER A 74 -10.14 10.57 2.15
C SER A 74 -11.62 10.25 1.97
N SER A 75 -12.32 11.06 1.21
CA SER A 75 -13.72 10.79 0.84
C SER A 75 -13.88 9.54 -0.06
N ALA A 76 -12.79 9.04 -0.61
CA ALA A 76 -12.76 7.84 -1.42
C ALA A 76 -12.55 6.55 -0.60
N VAL A 77 -12.41 6.64 0.73
CA VAL A 77 -12.31 5.48 1.61
C VAL A 77 -13.73 5.03 1.99
N ALA A 78 -14.08 3.78 1.63
CA ALA A 78 -15.39 3.22 1.95
C ALA A 78 -15.51 2.81 3.42
N VAL A 79 -14.43 2.31 4.02
CA VAL A 79 -14.37 1.90 5.43
C VAL A 79 -13.18 2.58 6.08
N ALA A 80 -13.42 3.61 6.89
CA ALA A 80 -12.38 4.29 7.64
C ALA A 80 -12.35 3.80 9.09
N ILE A 81 -11.16 3.37 9.54
CA ILE A 81 -10.92 2.87 10.90
C ILE A 81 -10.07 3.89 11.64
N LEU A 82 -10.66 4.50 12.67
CA LEU A 82 -9.99 5.45 13.55
C LEU A 82 -9.27 4.67 14.66
N THR A 83 -7.96 4.80 14.74
CA THR A 83 -7.17 4.00 15.68
C THR A 83 -6.78 4.75 16.95
N GLY A 84 -6.58 6.06 16.87
CA GLY A 84 -6.12 6.88 17.99
C GLY A 84 -4.70 6.57 18.46
N VAL A 85 -3.93 5.78 17.69
CA VAL A 85 -2.57 5.35 18.09
C VAL A 85 -1.46 6.08 17.32
N GLY A 86 -1.80 7.12 16.57
CA GLY A 86 -0.83 7.86 15.78
C GLY A 86 -0.16 6.97 14.73
N GLU A 87 1.13 7.16 14.52
CA GLU A 87 1.90 6.43 13.51
C GLU A 87 2.06 4.92 13.84
N ALA A 88 1.78 4.48 15.07
CA ALA A 88 1.75 3.04 15.39
C ALA A 88 0.71 2.26 14.55
N ARG A 89 -0.26 2.95 13.92
CA ARG A 89 -1.19 2.36 12.95
C ARG A 89 -0.47 1.72 11.74
N GLU A 90 0.76 2.13 11.42
CA GLU A 90 1.56 1.54 10.34
C GLU A 90 1.72 0.04 10.50
N ASN A 91 1.88 -0.44 11.73
CA ASN A 91 1.92 -1.88 12.01
C ASN A 91 0.57 -2.55 11.73
N ILE A 92 -0.54 -1.86 11.95
CA ILE A 92 -1.88 -2.37 11.62
C ILE A 92 -2.04 -2.49 10.11
N ASN A 93 -1.59 -1.47 9.34
CA ASN A 93 -1.58 -1.52 7.87
C ASN A 93 -0.84 -2.75 7.36
N VAL A 94 0.38 -2.96 7.88
CA VAL A 94 1.26 -4.06 7.49
C VAL A 94 0.63 -5.43 7.80
N LEU A 95 0.19 -5.63 9.03
CA LEU A 95 -0.34 -6.93 9.46
C LEU A 95 -1.68 -7.28 8.80
N SER A 96 -2.48 -6.28 8.45
CA SER A 96 -3.76 -6.46 7.77
C SER A 96 -3.61 -6.78 6.27
N SER A 97 -2.45 -6.51 5.69
CA SER A 97 -2.18 -6.70 4.26
C SER A 97 -1.58 -8.08 3.98
N ARG A 98 -2.08 -8.79 2.95
CA ARG A 98 -1.52 -10.04 2.47
C ARG A 98 -0.27 -9.83 1.61
N VAL A 99 -0.22 -8.73 0.90
CA VAL A 99 0.93 -8.20 0.14
C VAL A 99 0.91 -6.68 0.23
N ILE A 100 2.08 -6.07 0.21
CA ILE A 100 2.26 -4.62 0.28
C ILE A 100 2.96 -4.14 -0.97
N PHE A 101 2.31 -3.23 -1.68
CA PHE A 101 2.90 -2.50 -2.79
C PHE A 101 3.44 -1.16 -2.29
N VAL A 102 4.61 -0.77 -2.75
CA VAL A 102 5.29 0.46 -2.37
C VAL A 102 5.43 1.36 -3.58
N CYS A 103 4.75 2.50 -3.58
CA CYS A 103 4.79 3.53 -4.63
C CYS A 103 5.40 4.81 -4.05
N GLY A 104 6.68 5.03 -4.31
CA GLY A 104 7.45 6.11 -3.68
C GLY A 104 7.91 5.76 -2.26
N ILE A 105 8.77 6.62 -1.70
CA ILE A 105 9.36 6.41 -0.38
C ILE A 105 9.34 7.69 0.46
N SER A 106 8.99 7.54 1.72
CA SER A 106 9.10 8.56 2.76
C SER A 106 9.56 7.88 4.06
N ALA A 107 9.78 8.62 5.11
CA ALA A 107 10.15 8.03 6.42
C ALA A 107 9.07 7.06 6.93
N GLY A 108 7.77 7.43 6.84
CA GLY A 108 6.67 6.55 7.21
C GLY A 108 6.61 5.31 6.31
N THR A 109 6.72 5.49 5.00
CA THR A 109 6.75 4.35 4.06
C THR A 109 7.93 3.42 4.33
N ALA A 110 9.11 3.96 4.66
CA ALA A 110 10.28 3.15 5.03
C ALA A 110 10.03 2.35 6.32
N ALA A 111 9.35 2.95 7.30
CA ALA A 111 8.95 2.25 8.53
C ALA A 111 7.97 1.10 8.22
N GLU A 112 6.96 1.32 7.39
CA GLU A 112 6.02 0.27 6.95
C GLU A 112 6.75 -0.88 6.24
N VAL A 113 7.69 -0.58 5.35
CA VAL A 113 8.51 -1.60 4.67
C VAL A 113 9.34 -2.41 5.67
N ALA A 114 10.00 -1.73 6.62
CA ALA A 114 10.79 -2.41 7.65
C ALA A 114 9.91 -3.31 8.54
N LEU A 115 8.74 -2.84 8.94
CA LEU A 115 7.76 -3.62 9.71
C LEU A 115 7.26 -4.83 8.90
N ALA A 116 6.99 -4.65 7.59
CA ALA A 116 6.57 -5.72 6.71
C ALA A 116 7.63 -6.82 6.59
N CYS A 117 8.89 -6.43 6.39
CA CYS A 117 10.01 -7.37 6.32
C CYS A 117 10.17 -8.16 7.64
N LYS A 118 10.07 -7.49 8.79
CA LYS A 118 10.09 -8.13 10.12
C LYS A 118 8.93 -9.11 10.33
N ALA A 119 7.75 -8.77 9.82
CA ALA A 119 6.55 -9.60 9.94
C ALA A 119 6.47 -10.72 8.87
N GLY A 120 7.44 -10.80 7.96
CA GLY A 120 7.44 -11.75 6.85
C GLY A 120 6.32 -11.49 5.84
N ARG A 121 5.84 -10.25 5.74
CA ARG A 121 4.85 -9.86 4.74
C ARG A 121 5.54 -9.59 3.40
N PRO A 122 5.01 -10.12 2.30
CA PRO A 122 5.55 -9.82 0.98
C PRO A 122 5.46 -8.33 0.66
N VAL A 123 6.59 -7.78 0.19
CA VAL A 123 6.71 -6.37 -0.25
C VAL A 123 7.08 -6.36 -1.72
N ILE A 124 6.45 -5.50 -2.50
CA ILE A 124 6.74 -5.27 -3.91
C ILE A 124 6.97 -3.77 -4.12
N PHE A 125 8.19 -3.38 -4.43
CA PHE A 125 8.49 -2.01 -4.84
C PHE A 125 8.09 -1.79 -6.30
N VAL A 126 7.35 -0.72 -6.55
CA VAL A 126 6.89 -0.36 -7.90
C VAL A 126 7.66 0.85 -8.40
N SER A 127 8.55 0.64 -9.37
CA SER A 127 9.39 1.69 -9.98
C SER A 127 10.22 2.47 -8.96
N ALA A 128 10.73 1.79 -7.92
CA ALA A 128 11.54 2.43 -6.89
C ALA A 128 12.94 2.82 -7.42
N ALA A 129 13.49 3.89 -6.86
CA ALA A 129 14.86 4.31 -7.12
C ALA A 129 15.88 3.27 -6.63
N ARG A 130 17.02 3.18 -7.32
CA ARG A 130 18.06 2.21 -7.01
C ARG A 130 18.55 2.33 -5.56
N GLU A 131 18.73 3.56 -5.08
CA GLU A 131 19.19 3.86 -3.74
C GLU A 131 18.27 3.28 -2.66
N THR A 132 16.95 3.35 -2.89
CA THR A 132 15.94 2.74 -2.00
C THR A 132 16.11 1.23 -1.97
N ILE A 133 16.23 0.60 -3.12
CA ILE A 133 16.39 -0.84 -3.26
C ILE A 133 17.69 -1.31 -2.60
N ASP A 134 18.79 -0.61 -2.84
CA ASP A 134 20.11 -0.96 -2.27
C ASP A 134 20.10 -0.80 -0.75
N PHE A 135 19.41 0.23 -0.21
CA PHE A 135 19.26 0.39 1.23
C PHE A 135 18.54 -0.81 1.87
N PHE A 136 17.36 -1.18 1.38
CA PHE A 136 16.64 -2.32 1.97
C PHE A 136 17.35 -3.65 1.75
N ARG A 137 18.07 -3.80 0.62
CA ARG A 137 18.91 -4.99 0.37
C ARG A 137 20.05 -5.10 1.39
N SER A 138 20.66 -3.97 1.78
CA SER A 138 21.70 -3.95 2.81
C SER A 138 21.22 -4.42 4.19
N LEU A 139 19.91 -4.32 4.46
CA LEU A 139 19.26 -4.81 5.68
C LEU A 139 18.87 -6.30 5.60
N HIS A 140 19.31 -7.01 4.54
CA HIS A 140 18.87 -8.38 4.24
C HIS A 140 17.35 -8.56 4.14
N ALA A 141 16.63 -7.49 3.82
CA ALA A 141 15.19 -7.51 3.63
C ALA A 141 14.83 -8.35 2.38
N ARG A 142 13.76 -9.14 2.49
CA ARG A 142 13.21 -9.90 1.36
C ARG A 142 12.06 -9.10 0.75
N PHE A 143 12.18 -8.80 -0.53
CA PHE A 143 11.17 -8.07 -1.29
C PHE A 143 11.31 -8.36 -2.78
N GLU A 144 10.28 -8.04 -3.54
CA GLU A 144 10.28 -8.06 -5.00
C GLU A 144 10.33 -6.64 -5.55
N THR A 145 10.72 -6.51 -6.82
CA THR A 145 10.71 -5.22 -7.54
C THR A 145 9.96 -5.37 -8.84
N ALA A 146 9.20 -4.36 -9.20
CA ALA A 146 8.46 -4.27 -10.44
C ALA A 146 8.72 -2.93 -11.13
N THR A 147 8.79 -2.93 -12.44
CA THR A 147 8.98 -1.72 -13.27
C THR A 147 7.65 -1.06 -13.63
N SER A 148 6.53 -1.78 -13.45
CA SER A 148 5.19 -1.29 -13.76
C SER A 148 4.13 -1.84 -12.81
N PRO A 149 2.96 -1.19 -12.70
CA PRO A 149 1.82 -1.70 -11.94
C PRO A 149 1.35 -3.09 -12.41
N HIS A 150 1.37 -3.38 -13.71
CA HIS A 150 0.97 -4.68 -14.25
C HIS A 150 1.94 -5.79 -13.85
N GLU A 151 3.25 -5.53 -13.88
CA GLU A 151 4.26 -6.47 -13.40
C GLU A 151 4.09 -6.72 -11.90
N ALA A 152 3.87 -5.67 -11.11
CA ALA A 152 3.62 -5.79 -9.68
C ALA A 152 2.41 -6.70 -9.39
N MET A 153 1.32 -6.54 -10.12
CA MET A 153 0.14 -7.42 -10.00
C MET A 153 0.45 -8.87 -10.38
N THR A 154 1.27 -9.09 -11.40
CA THR A 154 1.68 -10.44 -11.79
C THR A 154 2.45 -11.13 -10.67
N ILE A 155 3.41 -10.42 -10.07
CA ILE A 155 4.18 -10.91 -8.92
C ILE A 155 3.25 -11.18 -7.73
N ALA A 156 2.34 -10.26 -7.43
CA ALA A 156 1.41 -10.42 -6.31
C ALA A 156 0.51 -11.65 -6.45
N ARG A 157 0.00 -11.93 -7.64
CA ARG A 157 -0.79 -13.15 -7.91
C ARG A 157 0.03 -14.42 -7.62
N GLN A 158 1.30 -14.45 -8.01
CA GLN A 158 2.19 -15.58 -7.73
C GLN A 158 2.42 -15.77 -6.23
N LEU A 159 2.67 -14.68 -5.50
CA LEU A 159 2.90 -14.71 -4.04
C LEU A 159 1.65 -15.10 -3.24
N LEU A 160 0.46 -14.81 -3.77
CA LEU A 160 -0.82 -15.08 -3.11
C LEU A 160 -1.48 -16.38 -3.58
N ALA A 161 -0.91 -17.06 -4.59
CA ALA A 161 -1.39 -18.36 -5.04
C ALA A 161 -1.30 -19.39 -3.89
N PRO A 162 -2.27 -20.30 -3.77
CA PRO A 162 -2.14 -21.42 -2.84
C PRO A 162 -0.85 -22.19 -3.14
N ALA A 163 -0.17 -22.64 -2.09
CA ALA A 163 0.93 -23.59 -2.29
C ALA A 163 0.39 -24.85 -2.99
N PRO A 164 1.14 -25.42 -3.95
CA PRO A 164 0.73 -26.62 -4.66
C PRO A 164 0.53 -27.83 -3.75
#